data_813f27441f9782eb12547b0230ecb43c
#
_entry.id   813f27441f9782eb12547b0230ecb43c
#
_cell.length_a   1.000
_cell.length_b   1.000
_cell.length_c   1.000
_cell.angle_alpha   90.00
_cell.angle_beta   90.00
_cell.angle_gamma   90.00
#
_symmetry.space_group_name_H-M   'P 1'
#
loop_
_entity.id
_entity.type
_entity.pdbx_description
1 polymer ?
#
loop_
_entity_poly.entity_id
_entity_poly.type
_entity_poly.pdbx_seq_one_letter_code
_entity_poly.pdbx_strand_id
1 'polypeptide(L)'
;MKKRLFASSLTVCILLCCILTALPAHAAGSDGESAVSSARNGVVRILAALSDGSANLGSGFAVGQAGEPSAVFVTNKHVVENSTAVYLLLDDRWSETEDGSALNMEYVVRCDVVYEPETYPDYAILLADRIVTERVALPLMPAALAEPGETIYAIGFPAVSDQVTVNYTANVDTVTVTAGTISRLAHMAETDTDVIQIDANINHGNSGGPLITKEGYVIGLNTYGYGDNINLAVQSDYVISRLNDLVDIGTLYEFEYTLITDRSEGSGMMTTVLICVGLLAAAAVVAVLILRRNRKPATAAGYQKDSSGGGSNNSSWKKDDHSSTFPKTGQVDEIGETQPAEPQEELRIVGVNGHFAGRRFALTGTLRLGRLPDQNDLVFPADTTGVSGVHCVVRLTSGGATLTDLGSSFGTFLNGQNKIPPQQPTSLKLGDTFALGSQRQTFRLERKNG
;
A
#
# COMPACT_ATOMS: atom_id res chain seq x y z
N MET A 1 -50.14 -15.71 35.40
CA MET A 1 -48.72 -15.48 35.06
C MET A 1 -48.32 -15.98 33.66
N LYS A 2 -48.85 -17.11 33.15
CA LYS A 2 -48.44 -17.67 31.82
C LYS A 2 -48.81 -16.81 30.60
N LYS A 3 -49.85 -15.99 30.64
CA LYS A 3 -50.20 -15.08 29.50
C LYS A 3 -49.31 -13.84 29.36
N ARG A 4 -48.68 -13.38 30.45
CA ARG A 4 -47.76 -12.23 30.42
C ARG A 4 -46.35 -12.56 29.86
N LEU A 5 -45.87 -13.82 30.07
CA LEU A 5 -44.59 -14.25 29.47
C LEU A 5 -44.69 -14.48 27.97
N PHE A 6 -45.87 -14.83 27.44
CA PHE A 6 -46.10 -15.03 26.00
C PHE A 6 -46.16 -13.68 25.24
N ALA A 7 -46.77 -12.69 25.90
CA ALA A 7 -46.84 -11.32 25.32
C ALA A 7 -45.43 -10.69 25.28
N SER A 8 -44.58 -10.85 26.31
CA SER A 8 -43.23 -10.29 26.34
C SER A 8 -42.28 -10.94 25.30
N SER A 9 -42.42 -12.25 25.05
CA SER A 9 -41.60 -12.94 24.04
C SER A 9 -41.98 -12.53 22.62
N LEU A 10 -43.28 -12.32 22.35
CA LEU A 10 -43.75 -11.85 21.03
C LEU A 10 -43.33 -10.40 20.79
N THR A 11 -43.39 -9.55 21.84
CA THR A 11 -42.98 -8.15 21.75
C THR A 11 -41.50 -8.02 21.52
N VAL A 12 -40.66 -8.84 22.12
CA VAL A 12 -39.19 -8.87 21.88
C VAL A 12 -38.89 -9.34 20.45
N CYS A 13 -39.58 -10.34 19.91
CA CYS A 13 -39.42 -10.76 18.52
C CYS A 13 -39.84 -9.69 17.52
N ILE A 14 -40.97 -8.98 17.79
CA ILE A 14 -41.44 -7.89 16.95
C ILE A 14 -40.47 -6.69 17.03
N LEU A 15 -39.96 -6.36 18.22
CA LEU A 15 -38.93 -5.33 18.37
C LEU A 15 -37.61 -5.70 17.65
N LEU A 16 -37.14 -6.96 17.72
CA LEU A 16 -35.98 -7.44 16.96
C LEU A 16 -36.24 -7.38 15.43
N CYS A 17 -37.43 -7.76 14.96
CA CYS A 17 -37.78 -7.61 13.55
C CYS A 17 -37.84 -6.13 13.14
N CYS A 18 -38.36 -5.24 13.97
CA CYS A 18 -38.41 -3.81 13.67
C CYS A 18 -37.03 -3.15 13.71
N ILE A 19 -36.10 -3.64 14.54
CA ILE A 19 -34.70 -3.18 14.55
C ILE A 19 -33.97 -3.67 13.30
N LEU A 20 -34.25 -4.91 12.82
CA LEU A 20 -33.68 -5.42 11.57
C LEU A 20 -34.24 -4.74 10.30
N THR A 21 -35.47 -4.18 10.37
CA THR A 21 -36.06 -3.44 9.24
C THR A 21 -35.76 -1.94 9.28
N ALA A 22 -35.17 -1.43 10.37
CA ALA A 22 -34.74 -0.05 10.53
C ALA A 22 -33.24 0.15 10.15
N LEU A 23 -32.56 -0.88 9.62
CA LEU A 23 -31.36 -0.62 8.84
C LEU A 23 -31.79 0.19 7.61
N PRO A 24 -31.19 1.37 7.36
CA PRO A 24 -31.52 2.14 6.19
C PRO A 24 -31.38 1.21 4.99
N ALA A 25 -32.47 1.00 4.26
CA ALA A 25 -32.40 0.46 2.92
C ALA A 25 -31.56 1.47 2.14
N HIS A 26 -30.27 1.24 2.03
CA HIS A 26 -29.46 1.89 1.02
C HIS A 26 -30.11 1.51 -0.30
N ALA A 27 -30.70 2.54 -0.91
CA ALA A 27 -31.33 2.39 -2.21
C ALA A 27 -30.27 1.80 -3.16
N ALA A 28 -30.60 0.71 -3.81
CA ALA A 28 -29.76 0.01 -4.80
C ALA A 28 -29.52 0.85 -6.08
N GLY A 29 -29.44 2.15 -5.95
CA GLY A 29 -29.10 3.13 -6.99
C GLY A 29 -27.95 4.07 -6.61
N SER A 30 -27.43 4.01 -5.36
CA SER A 30 -26.37 4.90 -4.89
C SER A 30 -24.97 4.28 -4.93
N ASP A 31 -24.82 2.97 -5.13
CA ASP A 31 -23.57 2.28 -4.92
C ASP A 31 -22.53 2.60 -6.03
N GLY A 32 -22.99 2.72 -7.29
CA GLY A 32 -22.12 3.06 -8.41
C GLY A 32 -21.65 4.53 -8.38
N GLU A 33 -22.55 5.47 -8.06
CA GLU A 33 -22.22 6.89 -7.96
C GLU A 33 -21.28 7.17 -6.77
N SER A 34 -21.44 6.43 -5.67
CA SER A 34 -20.55 6.45 -4.51
C SER A 34 -19.16 5.91 -4.85
N ALA A 35 -19.06 4.78 -5.58
CA ALA A 35 -17.80 4.17 -5.95
C ALA A 35 -16.98 5.07 -6.90
N VAL A 36 -17.61 5.66 -7.90
CA VAL A 36 -16.99 6.62 -8.83
C VAL A 36 -16.53 7.88 -8.09
N SER A 37 -17.36 8.41 -7.18
CA SER A 37 -16.98 9.55 -6.34
C SER A 37 -15.79 9.22 -5.44
N SER A 38 -15.75 8.02 -4.89
CA SER A 38 -14.61 7.55 -4.06
C SER A 38 -13.33 7.37 -4.88
N ALA A 39 -13.44 6.91 -6.13
CA ALA A 39 -12.29 6.71 -7.01
C ALA A 39 -11.54 8.02 -7.32
N ARG A 40 -12.21 9.18 -7.30
CA ARG A 40 -11.55 10.49 -7.43
C ARG A 40 -10.45 10.70 -6.40
N ASN A 41 -10.64 10.17 -5.18
CA ASN A 41 -9.66 10.29 -4.10
C ASN A 41 -8.34 9.52 -4.36
N GLY A 42 -8.33 8.64 -5.34
CA GLY A 42 -7.12 7.93 -5.77
C GLY A 42 -6.38 8.61 -6.91
N VAL A 43 -6.97 9.64 -7.54
CA VAL A 43 -6.41 10.30 -8.72
C VAL A 43 -5.53 11.48 -8.32
N VAL A 44 -4.44 11.66 -9.04
CA VAL A 44 -3.45 12.71 -8.78
C VAL A 44 -3.07 13.40 -10.09
N ARG A 45 -2.74 14.69 -10.02
CA ARG A 45 -2.11 15.39 -11.11
C ARG A 45 -0.60 15.15 -11.07
N ILE A 46 0.00 14.92 -12.25
CA ILE A 46 1.43 14.70 -12.40
C ILE A 46 2.06 15.87 -13.16
N LEU A 47 3.20 16.34 -12.63
CA LEU A 47 4.09 17.27 -13.29
C LEU A 47 5.42 16.58 -13.52
N ALA A 48 5.83 16.49 -14.79
CA ALA A 48 7.13 15.93 -15.19
C ALA A 48 8.00 17.06 -15.78
N ALA A 49 9.01 17.48 -15.03
CA ALA A 49 9.92 18.54 -15.41
C ALA A 49 10.92 18.06 -16.47
N LEU A 50 11.12 18.83 -17.53
CA LEU A 50 12.04 18.51 -18.62
C LEU A 50 13.35 19.30 -18.51
N SER A 51 14.38 18.83 -19.22
CA SER A 51 15.72 19.42 -19.18
C SER A 51 15.80 20.84 -19.79
N ASP A 52 14.85 21.21 -20.62
CA ASP A 52 14.75 22.53 -21.25
C ASP A 52 14.00 23.57 -20.39
N GLY A 53 13.57 23.20 -19.20
CA GLY A 53 12.80 24.04 -18.28
C GLY A 53 11.29 24.02 -18.50
N SER A 54 10.79 23.28 -19.50
CA SER A 54 9.36 23.00 -19.67
C SER A 54 8.90 21.84 -18.79
N ALA A 55 7.59 21.60 -18.74
CA ALA A 55 7.02 20.48 -18.02
C ALA A 55 5.86 19.84 -18.78
N ASN A 56 5.75 18.51 -18.69
CA ASN A 56 4.55 17.79 -19.09
C ASN A 56 3.59 17.73 -17.90
N LEU A 57 2.31 17.87 -18.18
CA LEU A 57 1.23 17.69 -17.21
C LEU A 57 0.35 16.52 -17.65
N GLY A 58 -0.01 15.67 -16.69
CA GLY A 58 -0.89 14.54 -16.90
C GLY A 58 -1.60 14.15 -15.61
N SER A 59 -2.23 13.01 -15.66
CA SER A 59 -2.90 12.38 -14.53
C SER A 59 -2.20 11.08 -14.14
N GLY A 60 -2.48 10.61 -12.94
CA GLY A 60 -2.09 9.31 -12.45
C GLY A 60 -3.03 8.87 -11.36
N PHE A 61 -2.84 7.67 -10.84
CA PHE A 61 -3.62 7.17 -9.74
C PHE A 61 -2.79 6.28 -8.82
N ALA A 62 -3.19 6.24 -7.55
CA ALA A 62 -2.56 5.42 -6.53
C ALA A 62 -2.96 3.95 -6.68
N VAL A 63 -1.99 3.05 -6.51
CA VAL A 63 -2.17 1.59 -6.47
C VAL A 63 -1.66 1.05 -5.15
N GLY A 64 -2.39 0.08 -4.58
CA GLY A 64 -2.10 -0.52 -3.27
C GLY A 64 -3.33 -1.24 -2.72
N GLN A 65 -3.40 -1.41 -1.42
CA GLN A 65 -4.60 -1.88 -0.73
C GLN A 65 -5.72 -0.86 -0.94
N ALA A 66 -6.84 -1.28 -1.53
CA ALA A 66 -7.93 -0.36 -1.89
C ALA A 66 -8.45 0.44 -0.68
N GLY A 67 -8.52 1.75 -0.85
CA GLY A 67 -8.94 2.67 0.21
C GLY A 67 -7.83 3.10 1.17
N GLU A 68 -6.64 2.50 1.09
CA GLU A 68 -5.49 2.84 1.95
C GLU A 68 -4.52 3.79 1.22
N PRO A 69 -3.76 4.62 1.97
CA PRO A 69 -2.69 5.42 1.42
C PRO A 69 -1.60 4.58 0.72
N SER A 70 -0.98 5.13 -0.31
CA SER A 70 0.06 4.42 -1.07
C SER A 70 1.26 5.31 -1.39
N ALA A 71 2.40 4.68 -1.69
CA ALA A 71 3.56 5.31 -2.29
C ALA A 71 3.71 4.94 -3.78
N VAL A 72 2.90 4.01 -4.30
CA VAL A 72 2.98 3.54 -5.69
C VAL A 72 1.89 4.19 -6.52
N PHE A 73 2.28 4.79 -7.63
CA PHE A 73 1.37 5.46 -8.57
C PHE A 73 1.61 4.96 -9.99
N VAL A 74 0.57 5.07 -10.80
CA VAL A 74 0.59 4.68 -12.21
C VAL A 74 0.18 5.87 -13.08
N THR A 75 0.86 6.02 -14.21
CA THR A 75 0.56 7.04 -15.24
C THR A 75 0.93 6.52 -16.63
N ASN A 76 0.74 7.31 -17.68
CA ASN A 76 1.30 6.99 -18.99
C ASN A 76 2.81 7.28 -19.06
N LYS A 77 3.50 6.49 -19.90
CA LYS A 77 4.92 6.72 -20.20
C LYS A 77 5.16 8.12 -20.80
N HIS A 78 4.37 8.51 -21.83
CA HIS A 78 4.54 9.80 -22.51
C HIS A 78 4.40 11.02 -21.57
N VAL A 79 3.75 10.87 -20.40
CA VAL A 79 3.65 11.93 -19.38
C VAL A 79 5.00 12.16 -18.70
N VAL A 80 5.76 11.09 -18.45
CA VAL A 80 7.02 11.14 -17.68
C VAL A 80 8.27 10.94 -18.53
N GLU A 81 8.11 10.61 -19.79
CA GLU A 81 9.22 10.34 -20.72
C GLU A 81 10.15 11.56 -20.82
N ASN A 82 11.46 11.32 -20.82
CA ASN A 82 12.52 12.33 -20.87
C ASN A 82 12.50 13.35 -19.72
N SER A 83 11.76 13.09 -18.65
CA SER A 83 11.72 13.98 -17.49
C SER A 83 13.02 13.89 -16.67
N THR A 84 13.41 15.01 -16.08
CA THR A 84 14.52 15.10 -15.11
C THR A 84 14.03 14.94 -13.68
N ALA A 85 12.74 15.20 -13.44
CA ALA A 85 12.07 15.00 -12.18
C ALA A 85 10.56 14.85 -12.39
N VAL A 86 9.91 14.01 -11.56
CA VAL A 86 8.47 13.78 -11.58
C VAL A 86 7.89 14.13 -10.22
N TYR A 87 6.76 14.82 -10.22
CA TYR A 87 6.07 15.26 -9.02
C TYR A 87 4.59 14.93 -9.07
N LEU A 88 4.03 14.53 -7.93
CA LEU A 88 2.59 14.48 -7.69
C LEU A 88 2.16 15.82 -7.12
N LEU A 89 1.16 16.44 -7.70
CA LEU A 89 0.54 17.67 -7.20
C LEU A 89 -0.69 17.30 -6.40
N LEU A 90 -0.74 17.68 -5.13
CA LEU A 90 -1.76 17.20 -4.17
C LEU A 90 -2.86 18.23 -3.88
N ASP A 91 -2.59 19.51 -4.13
CA ASP A 91 -3.49 20.63 -3.85
C ASP A 91 -3.26 21.76 -4.85
N ASP A 92 -4.23 22.64 -5.04
CA ASP A 92 -4.14 23.79 -5.96
C ASP A 92 -3.05 24.80 -5.58
N ARG A 93 -2.54 24.71 -4.33
CA ARG A 93 -1.39 25.50 -3.83
C ARG A 93 -0.03 24.88 -4.14
N TRP A 94 0.05 23.96 -5.09
CA TRP A 94 1.27 23.26 -5.49
C TRP A 94 2.37 24.20 -6.03
N SER A 95 2.02 25.42 -6.42
CA SER A 95 2.95 26.43 -6.88
C SER A 95 2.96 27.66 -5.98
N GLU A 96 4.14 28.23 -5.75
CA GLU A 96 4.31 29.52 -5.06
C GLU A 96 4.15 30.72 -6.00
N THR A 97 4.12 30.48 -7.32
CA THR A 97 4.01 31.48 -8.36
C THR A 97 2.85 31.18 -9.30
N GLU A 98 2.25 32.22 -9.90
CA GLU A 98 1.13 32.07 -10.84
C GLU A 98 1.51 31.30 -12.12
N ASP A 99 2.77 31.37 -12.53
CA ASP A 99 3.29 30.69 -13.74
C ASP A 99 3.77 29.24 -13.47
N GLY A 100 3.69 28.76 -12.22
CA GLY A 100 4.14 27.42 -11.83
C GLY A 100 5.67 27.24 -11.80
N SER A 101 6.44 28.31 -11.88
CA SER A 101 7.91 28.24 -11.92
C SER A 101 8.57 27.89 -10.59
N ALA A 102 7.85 28.05 -9.47
CA ALA A 102 8.31 27.69 -8.13
C ALA A 102 7.34 26.72 -7.45
N LEU A 103 7.81 25.51 -7.14
CA LEU A 103 7.00 24.49 -6.48
C LEU A 103 6.88 24.74 -4.99
N ASN A 104 5.66 24.65 -4.45
CA ASN A 104 5.41 24.62 -3.03
C ASN A 104 5.51 23.19 -2.51
N MET A 105 6.65 22.85 -1.92
CA MET A 105 6.99 21.50 -1.49
C MET A 105 6.09 20.96 -0.35
N GLU A 106 5.22 21.76 0.23
CA GLU A 106 4.19 21.30 1.19
C GLU A 106 3.09 20.49 0.46
N TYR A 107 2.78 20.85 -0.79
CA TYR A 107 1.69 20.24 -1.57
C TYR A 107 2.19 19.41 -2.76
N VAL A 108 3.48 19.12 -2.79
CA VAL A 108 4.12 18.37 -3.88
C VAL A 108 4.89 17.19 -3.32
N VAL A 109 4.83 16.03 -3.99
CA VAL A 109 5.58 14.84 -3.63
C VAL A 109 6.42 14.41 -4.82
N ARG A 110 7.73 14.26 -4.62
CA ARG A 110 8.62 13.78 -5.66
C ARG A 110 8.45 12.27 -5.86
N CYS A 111 8.55 11.83 -7.10
CA CYS A 111 8.54 10.42 -7.47
C CYS A 111 9.77 10.03 -8.27
N ASP A 112 10.14 8.77 -8.12
CA ASP A 112 11.03 8.09 -9.06
C ASP A 112 10.21 7.26 -10.04
N VAL A 113 10.58 7.28 -11.32
CA VAL A 113 10.06 6.35 -12.31
C VAL A 113 10.75 5.01 -12.08
N VAL A 114 10.06 4.05 -11.46
CA VAL A 114 10.63 2.71 -11.15
C VAL A 114 10.47 1.75 -12.30
N TYR A 115 9.56 2.05 -13.22
CA TYR A 115 9.39 1.32 -14.45
C TYR A 115 8.69 2.14 -15.53
N GLU A 116 9.22 2.05 -16.75
CA GLU A 116 8.55 2.40 -18.02
C GLU A 116 9.05 1.46 -19.12
N PRO A 117 8.22 1.04 -20.08
CA PRO A 117 8.67 0.27 -21.24
C PRO A 117 9.62 1.10 -22.13
N GLU A 118 10.48 0.44 -22.92
CA GLU A 118 11.34 1.17 -23.90
C GLU A 118 10.50 1.93 -24.93
N THR A 119 9.43 1.31 -25.44
CA THR A 119 8.53 1.91 -26.42
C THR A 119 7.08 1.84 -25.98
N TYR A 120 6.45 0.69 -26.12
CA TYR A 120 5.05 0.40 -25.78
C TYR A 120 4.95 -0.80 -24.85
N PRO A 121 3.84 -0.96 -24.12
CA PRO A 121 2.65 -0.09 -24.02
C PRO A 121 2.90 1.20 -23.25
N ASP A 122 2.02 2.19 -23.44
CA ASP A 122 2.15 3.54 -22.88
C ASP A 122 1.72 3.60 -21.40
N TYR A 123 2.58 3.14 -20.49
CA TYR A 123 2.38 3.26 -19.04
C TYR A 123 3.73 3.40 -18.32
N ALA A 124 3.68 3.92 -17.10
CA ALA A 124 4.82 4.02 -16.20
C ALA A 124 4.37 3.78 -14.75
N ILE A 125 5.27 3.22 -13.94
CA ILE A 125 5.06 3.02 -12.50
C ILE A 125 6.00 3.95 -11.75
N LEU A 126 5.43 4.69 -10.82
CA LEU A 126 6.10 5.69 -10.01
C LEU A 126 6.15 5.24 -8.56
N LEU A 127 7.27 5.51 -7.89
CA LEU A 127 7.41 5.36 -6.46
C LEU A 127 7.63 6.74 -5.84
N ALA A 128 6.67 7.17 -5.06
CA ALA A 128 6.74 8.42 -4.30
C ALA A 128 7.79 8.31 -3.17
N ASP A 129 8.40 9.43 -2.80
CA ASP A 129 9.40 9.50 -1.73
C ASP A 129 8.82 9.30 -0.32
N ARG A 130 7.49 9.29 -0.20
CA ARG A 130 6.74 8.99 1.02
C ARG A 130 5.43 8.27 0.71
N ILE A 131 4.81 7.69 1.73
CA ILE A 131 3.39 7.31 1.64
C ILE A 131 2.55 8.58 1.52
N VAL A 132 1.72 8.64 0.48
CA VAL A 132 0.84 9.78 0.19
C VAL A 132 -0.49 9.54 0.87
N THR A 133 -0.69 10.17 2.03
CA THR A 133 -1.91 10.02 2.84
C THR A 133 -3.09 10.81 2.28
N GLU A 134 -2.84 11.74 1.38
CA GLU A 134 -3.82 12.60 0.71
C GLU A 134 -4.52 11.90 -0.46
N ARG A 135 -4.07 10.69 -0.81
CA ARG A 135 -4.66 9.86 -1.87
C ARG A 135 -4.81 8.43 -1.39
N VAL A 136 -5.82 7.74 -1.87
CA VAL A 136 -6.10 6.33 -1.55
C VAL A 136 -5.92 5.45 -2.78
N ALA A 137 -5.41 4.26 -2.58
CA ALA A 137 -5.20 3.29 -3.65
C ALA A 137 -6.52 2.80 -4.25
N LEU A 138 -6.53 2.59 -5.56
CA LEU A 138 -7.66 2.06 -6.31
C LEU A 138 -7.47 0.56 -6.57
N PRO A 139 -8.56 -0.23 -6.53
CA PRO A 139 -8.50 -1.66 -6.86
C PRO A 139 -8.32 -1.85 -8.37
N LEU A 140 -7.39 -2.73 -8.75
CA LEU A 140 -7.17 -3.13 -10.14
C LEU A 140 -8.06 -4.32 -10.53
N MET A 141 -8.50 -4.36 -11.78
CA MET A 141 -9.23 -5.48 -12.35
C MET A 141 -8.68 -5.75 -13.77
N PRO A 142 -8.39 -7.02 -14.15
CA PRO A 142 -8.03 -7.36 -15.53
C PRO A 142 -9.10 -6.88 -16.52
N ALA A 143 -8.68 -6.26 -17.62
CA ALA A 143 -9.59 -5.75 -18.64
C ALA A 143 -10.45 -6.85 -19.27
N ALA A 144 -9.96 -8.10 -19.28
CA ALA A 144 -10.70 -9.26 -19.76
C ALA A 144 -11.98 -9.57 -18.97
N LEU A 145 -12.15 -9.03 -17.76
CA LEU A 145 -13.37 -9.16 -16.97
C LEU A 145 -14.42 -8.07 -17.28
N ALA A 146 -14.07 -7.09 -18.10
CA ALA A 146 -14.99 -6.06 -18.56
C ALA A 146 -15.58 -6.43 -19.93
N GLU A 147 -16.83 -6.02 -20.19
CA GLU A 147 -17.55 -6.40 -21.38
C GLU A 147 -17.89 -5.18 -22.27
N PRO A 148 -17.88 -5.33 -23.62
CA PRO A 148 -18.39 -4.30 -24.51
C PRO A 148 -19.82 -3.88 -24.15
N GLY A 149 -20.08 -2.57 -24.18
CA GLY A 149 -21.37 -1.98 -23.77
C GLY A 149 -21.44 -1.65 -22.26
N GLU A 150 -20.45 -2.03 -21.48
CA GLU A 150 -20.40 -1.68 -20.05
C GLU A 150 -20.14 -0.19 -19.86
N THR A 151 -20.83 0.42 -18.88
CA THR A 151 -20.59 1.81 -18.48
C THR A 151 -19.25 1.94 -17.77
N ILE A 152 -18.46 2.91 -18.21
CA ILE A 152 -17.15 3.23 -17.64
C ILE A 152 -17.01 4.72 -17.37
N TYR A 153 -15.99 5.07 -16.61
CA TYR A 153 -15.63 6.43 -16.29
C TYR A 153 -14.15 6.67 -16.49
N ALA A 154 -13.82 7.63 -17.35
CA ALA A 154 -12.46 8.15 -17.50
C ALA A 154 -12.27 9.29 -16.50
N ILE A 155 -11.26 9.18 -15.64
CA ILE A 155 -11.02 10.14 -14.56
C ILE A 155 -9.65 10.79 -14.74
N GLY A 156 -9.55 12.11 -14.46
CA GLY A 156 -8.26 12.81 -14.57
C GLY A 156 -8.38 14.33 -14.46
N PHE A 157 -7.32 15.02 -14.84
CA PHE A 157 -7.19 16.49 -14.82
C PHE A 157 -7.03 17.03 -16.24
N PRO A 158 -8.09 17.19 -17.03
CA PRO A 158 -7.96 17.62 -18.42
C PRO A 158 -7.52 19.09 -18.51
N ALA A 159 -6.56 19.38 -19.40
CA ALA A 159 -6.05 20.74 -19.63
C ALA A 159 -7.13 21.75 -20.09
N VAL A 160 -8.21 21.25 -20.72
CA VAL A 160 -9.35 22.10 -21.10
C VAL A 160 -10.08 22.65 -19.86
N SER A 161 -10.14 21.88 -18.78
CA SER A 161 -10.72 22.36 -17.52
C SER A 161 -9.87 23.48 -16.91
N ASP A 162 -8.54 23.40 -17.01
CA ASP A 162 -7.63 24.46 -16.57
C ASP A 162 -7.85 25.78 -17.33
N GLN A 163 -8.13 25.70 -18.63
CA GLN A 163 -8.45 26.89 -19.44
C GLN A 163 -9.75 27.56 -19.02
N VAL A 164 -10.73 26.76 -18.55
CA VAL A 164 -12.02 27.28 -18.05
C VAL A 164 -11.84 27.93 -16.69
N THR A 165 -11.02 27.35 -15.82
CA THR A 165 -10.79 27.85 -14.46
C THR A 165 -9.65 28.86 -14.35
N VAL A 166 -8.87 29.05 -15.42
CA VAL A 166 -7.68 29.94 -15.51
C VAL A 166 -6.55 29.52 -14.52
N ASN A 167 -6.63 28.35 -13.91
CA ASN A 167 -5.63 27.83 -12.98
C ASN A 167 -5.39 26.34 -13.20
N TYR A 168 -4.15 25.91 -13.06
CA TYR A 168 -3.79 24.49 -13.05
C TYR A 168 -4.21 23.88 -11.72
N THR A 169 -5.37 23.21 -11.72
CA THR A 169 -5.93 22.59 -10.50
C THR A 169 -5.29 21.24 -10.20
N ALA A 170 -5.16 20.89 -8.93
CA ALA A 170 -4.62 19.61 -8.46
C ALA A 170 -5.40 19.04 -7.28
N ASN A 171 -6.43 19.74 -6.81
CA ASN A 171 -7.29 19.30 -5.73
C ASN A 171 -8.21 18.16 -6.21
N VAL A 172 -8.50 17.20 -5.34
CA VAL A 172 -9.45 16.09 -5.57
C VAL A 172 -10.83 16.60 -6.04
N ASP A 173 -11.28 17.72 -5.51
CA ASP A 173 -12.57 18.29 -5.89
C ASP A 173 -12.64 18.78 -7.34
N THR A 174 -11.48 19.02 -7.95
CA THR A 174 -11.36 19.49 -9.35
C THR A 174 -11.12 18.38 -10.36
N VAL A 175 -10.99 17.12 -9.88
CA VAL A 175 -10.87 15.94 -10.74
C VAL A 175 -12.12 15.81 -11.61
N THR A 176 -11.92 15.72 -12.92
CA THR A 176 -12.99 15.53 -13.90
C THR A 176 -13.31 14.05 -14.09
N VAL A 177 -14.59 13.74 -14.16
CA VAL A 177 -15.15 12.42 -14.44
C VAL A 177 -15.93 12.49 -15.73
N THR A 178 -15.54 11.69 -16.73
CA THR A 178 -16.21 11.58 -18.01
C THR A 178 -16.80 10.18 -18.17
N ALA A 179 -18.12 10.08 -18.26
CA ALA A 179 -18.81 8.81 -18.47
C ALA A 179 -18.81 8.41 -19.95
N GLY A 180 -18.80 7.11 -20.19
CA GLY A 180 -18.94 6.50 -21.50
C GLY A 180 -19.18 5.01 -21.39
N THR A 181 -18.94 4.29 -22.52
CA THR A 181 -19.07 2.84 -22.60
C THR A 181 -17.84 2.21 -23.25
N ILE A 182 -17.61 0.93 -22.96
CA ILE A 182 -16.63 0.13 -23.67
C ILE A 182 -17.20 -0.17 -25.05
N SER A 183 -16.52 0.30 -26.11
CA SER A 183 -16.88 -0.04 -27.48
C SER A 183 -16.40 -1.45 -27.86
N ARG A 184 -15.16 -1.78 -27.48
CA ARG A 184 -14.55 -3.11 -27.64
C ARG A 184 -13.22 -3.21 -26.91
N LEU A 185 -12.78 -4.43 -26.64
CA LEU A 185 -11.37 -4.77 -26.36
C LEU A 185 -10.68 -4.99 -27.71
N ALA A 186 -9.51 -4.42 -27.93
CA ALA A 186 -8.82 -4.44 -29.21
C ALA A 186 -7.32 -4.62 -29.05
N HIS A 187 -6.69 -5.22 -30.05
CA HIS A 187 -5.24 -5.29 -30.17
C HIS A 187 -4.76 -4.33 -31.25
N MET A 188 -3.83 -3.47 -30.91
CA MET A 188 -3.18 -2.55 -31.83
C MET A 188 -1.92 -3.21 -32.40
N ALA A 189 -2.01 -3.71 -33.63
CA ALA A 189 -0.90 -4.43 -34.29
C ALA A 189 0.35 -3.56 -34.53
N GLU A 190 0.18 -2.24 -34.65
CA GLU A 190 1.28 -1.31 -34.90
C GLU A 190 2.21 -1.15 -33.69
N THR A 191 1.65 -1.24 -32.48
CA THR A 191 2.35 -1.04 -31.21
C THR A 191 2.40 -2.32 -30.36
N ASP A 192 1.85 -3.43 -30.87
CA ASP A 192 1.71 -4.71 -30.16
C ASP A 192 1.09 -4.51 -28.76
N THR A 193 0.00 -3.71 -28.70
CA THR A 193 -0.60 -3.26 -27.44
C THR A 193 -2.08 -3.60 -27.40
N ASP A 194 -2.52 -4.23 -26.31
CA ASP A 194 -3.92 -4.45 -26.01
C ASP A 194 -4.53 -3.21 -25.37
N VAL A 195 -5.64 -2.74 -25.93
CA VAL A 195 -6.32 -1.51 -25.54
C VAL A 195 -7.81 -1.73 -25.35
N ILE A 196 -8.43 -0.81 -24.64
CA ILE A 196 -9.88 -0.68 -24.51
C ILE A 196 -10.30 0.53 -25.36
N GLN A 197 -11.11 0.28 -26.38
CA GLN A 197 -11.74 1.36 -27.15
C GLN A 197 -13.01 1.80 -26.42
N ILE A 198 -13.16 3.10 -26.23
CA ILE A 198 -14.27 3.72 -25.50
C ILE A 198 -14.83 4.91 -26.28
N ASP A 199 -16.05 5.29 -25.93
CA ASP A 199 -16.72 6.50 -26.44
C ASP A 199 -16.68 7.69 -25.44
N ALA A 200 -16.14 7.48 -24.23
CA ALA A 200 -15.87 8.57 -23.30
C ALA A 200 -14.81 9.53 -23.87
N ASN A 201 -15.08 10.84 -23.85
CA ASN A 201 -14.12 11.82 -24.32
C ASN A 201 -12.87 11.87 -23.45
N ILE A 202 -11.72 11.60 -24.07
CA ILE A 202 -10.40 11.79 -23.46
C ILE A 202 -9.78 13.04 -24.05
N ASN A 203 -9.37 13.99 -23.21
CA ASN A 203 -8.71 15.23 -23.56
C ASN A 203 -7.28 15.23 -23.01
N HIS A 204 -6.43 16.11 -23.57
CA HIS A 204 -5.09 16.35 -23.00
C HIS A 204 -5.18 16.61 -21.48
N GLY A 205 -4.35 15.91 -20.72
CA GLY A 205 -4.32 15.95 -19.27
C GLY A 205 -5.05 14.79 -18.58
N ASN A 206 -6.04 14.12 -19.22
CA ASN A 206 -6.60 12.86 -18.71
C ASN A 206 -5.64 11.67 -18.86
N SER A 207 -4.61 11.82 -19.72
CA SER A 207 -3.58 10.80 -19.96
C SER A 207 -2.95 10.34 -18.64
N GLY A 208 -2.90 9.02 -18.45
CA GLY A 208 -2.39 8.37 -17.24
C GLY A 208 -3.40 8.24 -16.10
N GLY A 209 -4.54 8.92 -16.19
CA GLY A 209 -5.64 8.73 -15.26
C GLY A 209 -6.34 7.38 -15.44
N PRO A 210 -7.04 6.87 -14.42
CA PRO A 210 -7.69 5.57 -14.49
C PRO A 210 -8.93 5.57 -15.38
N LEU A 211 -9.14 4.47 -16.10
CA LEU A 211 -10.42 4.06 -16.65
C LEU A 211 -11.04 3.06 -15.70
N ILE A 212 -12.21 3.37 -15.14
CA ILE A 212 -12.85 2.54 -14.13
C ILE A 212 -14.23 2.06 -14.55
N THR A 213 -14.65 0.92 -13.98
CA THR A 213 -16.03 0.44 -14.03
C THR A 213 -16.93 1.25 -13.10
N LYS A 214 -18.23 1.05 -13.18
CA LYS A 214 -19.21 1.67 -12.24
C LYS A 214 -19.00 1.25 -10.78
N GLU A 215 -18.34 0.11 -10.55
CA GLU A 215 -17.98 -0.38 -9.21
C GLU A 215 -16.69 0.28 -8.68
N GLY A 216 -15.98 1.08 -9.48
CA GLY A 216 -14.75 1.75 -9.11
C GLY A 216 -13.47 0.93 -9.35
N TYR A 217 -13.55 -0.15 -10.13
CA TYR A 217 -12.41 -1.01 -10.45
C TYR A 217 -11.66 -0.46 -11.66
N VAL A 218 -10.34 -0.29 -11.54
CA VAL A 218 -9.49 0.18 -12.64
C VAL A 218 -9.26 -0.94 -13.64
N ILE A 219 -9.70 -0.75 -14.88
CA ILE A 219 -9.54 -1.68 -15.99
C ILE A 219 -8.52 -1.21 -17.04
N GLY A 220 -8.07 0.03 -16.94
CA GLY A 220 -7.10 0.59 -17.88
C GLY A 220 -6.65 2.00 -17.51
N LEU A 221 -5.76 2.54 -18.36
CA LEU A 221 -5.24 3.90 -18.28
C LEU A 221 -5.69 4.69 -19.51
N ASN A 222 -6.32 5.83 -19.29
CA ASN A 222 -6.63 6.76 -20.37
C ASN A 222 -5.34 7.18 -21.08
N THR A 223 -5.27 7.09 -22.41
CA THR A 223 -4.02 7.41 -23.11
C THR A 223 -4.22 8.38 -24.27
N TYR A 224 -4.84 8.02 -25.37
CA TYR A 224 -5.00 8.91 -26.50
C TYR A 224 -6.32 8.72 -27.25
N GLY A 225 -6.74 9.78 -27.94
CA GLY A 225 -7.85 9.75 -28.86
C GLY A 225 -7.39 9.66 -30.31
N TYR A 226 -8.11 8.92 -31.12
CA TYR A 226 -7.95 8.87 -32.58
C TYR A 226 -9.15 9.56 -33.25
N GLY A 227 -8.94 10.75 -33.79
CA GLY A 227 -10.03 11.54 -34.40
C GLY A 227 -11.12 11.93 -33.39
N ASP A 228 -12.33 12.20 -33.88
CA ASP A 228 -13.37 12.84 -33.07
C ASP A 228 -14.13 11.90 -32.13
N ASN A 229 -14.03 10.55 -32.29
CA ASN A 229 -14.88 9.61 -31.56
C ASN A 229 -14.20 8.26 -31.18
N ILE A 230 -12.90 8.12 -31.32
CA ILE A 230 -12.18 6.90 -30.94
C ILE A 230 -11.20 7.27 -29.84
N ASN A 231 -11.52 6.89 -28.62
CA ASN A 231 -10.63 7.06 -27.47
C ASN A 231 -10.17 5.69 -26.99
N LEU A 232 -8.92 5.64 -26.54
CA LEU A 232 -8.25 4.41 -26.17
C LEU A 232 -7.70 4.50 -24.74
N ALA A 233 -7.77 3.37 -24.04
CA ALA A 233 -7.07 3.18 -22.78
C ALA A 233 -6.18 1.94 -22.88
N VAL A 234 -4.97 2.00 -22.35
CA VAL A 234 -4.08 0.84 -22.19
C VAL A 234 -4.70 -0.09 -21.14
N GLN A 235 -4.75 -1.41 -21.41
CA GLN A 235 -5.34 -2.37 -20.47
C GLN A 235 -4.54 -2.45 -19.16
N SER A 236 -5.24 -2.56 -18.03
CA SER A 236 -4.68 -2.71 -16.69
C SER A 236 -3.78 -3.93 -16.53
N ASP A 237 -3.95 -4.94 -17.36
CA ASP A 237 -3.21 -6.21 -17.36
C ASP A 237 -1.70 -5.99 -17.44
N TYR A 238 -1.23 -4.98 -18.19
CA TYR A 238 0.18 -4.61 -18.26
C TYR A 238 0.71 -4.09 -16.92
N VAL A 239 -0.09 -3.27 -16.24
CA VAL A 239 0.25 -2.75 -14.91
C VAL A 239 0.27 -3.88 -13.89
N ILE A 240 -0.76 -4.74 -13.88
CA ILE A 240 -0.89 -5.90 -12.98
C ILE A 240 0.33 -6.83 -13.14
N SER A 241 0.66 -7.20 -14.39
CA SER A 241 1.82 -8.04 -14.67
C SER A 241 3.11 -7.41 -14.16
N ARG A 242 3.31 -6.12 -14.44
CA ARG A 242 4.55 -5.44 -14.06
C ARG A 242 4.67 -5.18 -12.55
N LEU A 243 3.57 -4.91 -11.85
CA LEU A 243 3.58 -4.80 -10.40
C LEU A 243 4.05 -6.11 -9.75
N ASN A 244 3.56 -7.26 -10.24
CA ASN A 244 3.99 -8.57 -9.77
C ASN A 244 5.50 -8.78 -10.02
N ASP A 245 5.99 -8.46 -11.22
CA ASP A 245 7.42 -8.53 -11.52
C ASP A 245 8.26 -7.66 -10.58
N LEU A 246 7.81 -6.42 -10.31
CA LEU A 246 8.52 -5.46 -9.43
C LEU A 246 8.52 -5.91 -7.97
N VAL A 247 7.47 -6.61 -7.53
CA VAL A 247 7.42 -7.27 -6.20
C VAL A 247 8.39 -8.45 -6.19
N ASP A 248 8.36 -9.32 -7.20
CA ASP A 248 9.19 -10.51 -7.29
C ASP A 248 10.69 -10.20 -7.33
N ILE A 249 11.08 -9.13 -8.03
CA ILE A 249 12.48 -8.66 -8.07
C ILE A 249 12.86 -7.75 -6.90
N GLY A 250 11.93 -7.48 -5.96
CA GLY A 250 12.15 -6.71 -4.75
C GLY A 250 12.23 -5.19 -4.94
N THR A 251 11.89 -4.65 -6.11
CA THR A 251 11.80 -3.19 -6.33
C THR A 251 10.65 -2.59 -5.53
N LEU A 252 9.53 -3.31 -5.44
CA LEU A 252 8.36 -3.00 -4.60
C LEU A 252 8.22 -4.06 -3.50
N TYR A 253 9.18 -4.12 -2.60
CA TYR A 253 9.21 -5.13 -1.54
C TYR A 253 8.01 -5.01 -0.58
N GLU A 254 7.39 -6.17 -0.26
CA GLU A 254 6.18 -6.26 0.59
C GLU A 254 5.02 -5.35 0.12
N PHE A 255 5.05 -4.95 -1.15
CA PHE A 255 3.96 -4.18 -1.71
C PHE A 255 2.79 -5.12 -2.03
N GLU A 256 1.64 -4.81 -1.47
CA GLU A 256 0.39 -5.50 -1.73
C GLU A 256 -0.60 -4.55 -2.39
N TYR A 257 -1.41 -5.07 -3.29
CA TYR A 257 -2.46 -4.30 -3.93
C TYR A 257 -3.74 -5.13 -4.07
N THR A 258 -4.87 -4.44 -4.14
CA THR A 258 -6.17 -5.09 -4.33
C THR A 258 -6.37 -5.44 -5.81
N LEU A 259 -6.49 -6.73 -6.10
CA LEU A 259 -6.78 -7.26 -7.42
C LEU A 259 -8.15 -7.95 -7.41
N ILE A 260 -9.04 -7.50 -8.29
CA ILE A 260 -10.35 -8.11 -8.51
C ILE A 260 -10.20 -9.20 -9.56
N THR A 261 -10.35 -10.45 -9.17
CA THR A 261 -10.21 -11.63 -10.05
C THR A 261 -11.55 -12.25 -10.44
N ASP A 262 -12.62 -11.90 -9.74
CA ASP A 262 -13.98 -12.36 -10.02
C ASP A 262 -14.99 -11.25 -9.65
N ARG A 263 -15.86 -10.89 -10.59
CA ARG A 263 -16.94 -9.90 -10.36
C ARG A 263 -18.14 -10.46 -9.58
N SER A 264 -18.22 -11.77 -9.40
CA SER A 264 -19.31 -12.43 -8.67
C SER A 264 -19.24 -12.19 -7.15
N GLU A 265 -18.09 -11.78 -6.61
CA GLU A 265 -17.91 -11.59 -5.16
C GLU A 265 -18.72 -10.42 -4.58
N GLY A 266 -19.04 -9.40 -5.37
CA GLY A 266 -19.91 -8.29 -4.93
C GLY A 266 -21.35 -8.70 -4.61
N SER A 267 -21.85 -9.78 -5.25
CA SER A 267 -23.17 -10.38 -5.00
C SER A 267 -23.16 -11.46 -3.91
N GLY A 268 -22.02 -12.12 -3.70
CA GLY A 268 -21.90 -13.27 -2.80
C GLY A 268 -22.02 -12.92 -1.32
N MET A 269 -21.56 -11.74 -0.91
CA MET A 269 -21.59 -11.35 0.52
C MET A 269 -23.03 -11.12 1.02
N MET A 270 -23.91 -10.52 0.22
CA MET A 270 -25.33 -10.39 0.54
C MET A 270 -26.02 -11.76 0.59
N THR A 271 -25.71 -12.64 -0.35
CA THR A 271 -26.27 -14.01 -0.38
C THR A 271 -25.80 -14.83 0.82
N THR A 272 -24.53 -14.74 1.18
CA THR A 272 -23.95 -15.44 2.35
C THR A 272 -24.55 -14.92 3.65
N VAL A 273 -24.71 -13.61 3.81
CA VAL A 273 -25.37 -13.00 4.99
C VAL A 273 -26.82 -13.44 5.08
N LEU A 274 -27.58 -13.47 3.98
CA LEU A 274 -28.99 -13.95 3.96
C LEU A 274 -29.08 -15.44 4.31
N ILE A 275 -28.17 -16.28 3.81
CA ILE A 275 -28.11 -17.70 4.18
C ILE A 275 -27.79 -17.88 5.67
N CYS A 276 -26.81 -17.14 6.19
CA CYS A 276 -26.46 -17.22 7.62
C CYS A 276 -27.61 -16.75 8.51
N VAL A 277 -28.30 -15.67 8.18
CA VAL A 277 -29.48 -15.19 8.91
C VAL A 277 -30.62 -16.21 8.83
N GLY A 278 -30.87 -16.82 7.66
CA GLY A 278 -31.85 -17.89 7.49
C GLY A 278 -31.55 -19.12 8.33
N LEU A 279 -30.29 -19.57 8.38
CA LEU A 279 -29.85 -20.70 9.21
C LEU A 279 -29.99 -20.42 10.72
N LEU A 280 -29.64 -19.20 11.17
CA LEU A 280 -29.82 -18.78 12.56
C LEU A 280 -31.31 -18.73 12.96
N ALA A 281 -32.19 -18.24 12.08
CA ALA A 281 -33.64 -18.24 12.30
C ALA A 281 -34.17 -19.67 12.38
N ALA A 282 -33.76 -20.58 11.51
CA ALA A 282 -34.15 -21.98 11.54
C ALA A 282 -33.66 -22.68 12.84
N ALA A 283 -32.42 -22.42 13.26
CA ALA A 283 -31.88 -22.95 14.52
C ALA A 283 -32.66 -22.45 15.76
N ALA A 284 -33.08 -21.19 15.77
CA ALA A 284 -33.91 -20.61 16.81
C ALA A 284 -35.30 -21.27 16.88
N VAL A 285 -35.94 -21.54 15.74
CA VAL A 285 -37.22 -22.25 15.64
C VAL A 285 -37.07 -23.68 16.18
N VAL A 286 -36.02 -24.41 15.78
CA VAL A 286 -35.72 -25.75 16.27
C VAL A 286 -35.50 -25.77 17.80
N ALA A 287 -34.72 -24.80 18.31
CA ALA A 287 -34.51 -24.68 19.78
C ALA A 287 -35.81 -24.45 20.54
N VAL A 288 -36.71 -23.59 20.02
CA VAL A 288 -38.04 -23.35 20.61
C VAL A 288 -38.90 -24.64 20.60
N LEU A 289 -38.87 -25.42 19.50
CA LEU A 289 -39.59 -26.68 19.40
C LEU A 289 -39.06 -27.74 20.38
N ILE A 290 -37.73 -27.84 20.53
CA ILE A 290 -37.08 -28.74 21.52
C ILE A 290 -37.47 -28.33 22.96
N LEU A 291 -37.43 -27.04 23.29
CA LEU A 291 -37.83 -26.52 24.59
C LEU A 291 -39.32 -26.76 24.89
N ARG A 292 -40.17 -26.72 23.85
CA ARG A 292 -41.59 -27.09 23.99
C ARG A 292 -41.79 -28.59 24.23
N ARG A 293 -41.01 -29.46 23.58
CA ARG A 293 -41.10 -30.92 23.68
C ARG A 293 -40.59 -31.43 25.01
N ASN A 294 -39.63 -30.75 25.66
CA ASN A 294 -39.03 -31.16 26.94
C ASN A 294 -39.80 -30.64 28.18
N ARG A 295 -40.95 -29.97 28.02
CA ARG A 295 -41.79 -29.59 29.17
C ARG A 295 -42.63 -30.77 29.60
N LYS A 296 -42.11 -31.58 30.57
CA LYS A 296 -42.91 -32.54 31.31
C LYS A 296 -43.97 -31.80 32.15
N PRO A 297 -45.20 -32.34 32.30
CA PRO A 297 -46.19 -31.74 33.17
C PRO A 297 -45.77 -31.90 34.63
N ALA A 298 -45.80 -30.79 35.37
CA ALA A 298 -45.51 -30.79 36.80
C ALA A 298 -46.66 -31.48 37.57
N THR A 299 -46.41 -32.63 38.17
CA THR A 299 -47.25 -33.23 39.19
C THR A 299 -46.95 -32.56 40.55
N ALA A 300 -48.02 -32.12 41.19
CA ALA A 300 -48.01 -31.55 42.53
C ALA A 300 -47.94 -32.65 43.57
N ALA A 301 -47.04 -32.51 44.57
CA ALA A 301 -47.09 -32.99 45.91
C ALA A 301 -45.77 -32.62 46.58
N GLY A 302 -45.78 -32.02 47.74
CA GLY A 302 -46.04 -32.34 49.06
C GLY A 302 -45.02 -31.62 49.91
N TYR A 303 -45.51 -30.89 50.84
CA TYR A 303 -44.83 -30.13 51.87
C TYR A 303 -44.13 -31.13 52.87
N GLN A 304 -42.84 -30.89 53.16
CA GLN A 304 -42.32 -31.17 54.53
C GLN A 304 -41.05 -30.34 54.80
N LYS A 305 -41.06 -29.81 55.98
CA LYS A 305 -40.19 -28.96 56.73
C LYS A 305 -39.29 -29.82 57.58
N ASP A 306 -38.02 -29.48 57.70
CA ASP A 306 -37.17 -29.49 58.89
C ASP A 306 -35.74 -29.24 58.48
N SER A 307 -35.16 -28.23 58.94
CA SER A 307 -34.46 -27.76 60.13
C SER A 307 -33.09 -28.42 60.38
N SER A 308 -32.17 -27.48 60.56
CA SER A 308 -30.98 -27.55 61.39
C SER A 308 -29.62 -27.93 60.78
N GLY A 309 -28.69 -27.00 61.02
CA GLY A 309 -27.36 -27.21 61.55
C GLY A 309 -26.25 -26.93 60.48
N GLY A 310 -25.53 -25.89 60.49
CA GLY A 310 -24.54 -25.49 61.49
C GLY A 310 -23.12 -25.86 60.99
N GLY A 311 -22.24 -24.89 60.90
CA GLY A 311 -20.78 -25.13 60.86
C GLY A 311 -19.99 -24.33 59.79
N SER A 312 -19.65 -23.19 60.09
CA SER A 312 -18.42 -22.47 60.34
C SER A 312 -17.09 -23.19 60.03
N ASN A 313 -16.24 -22.56 59.24
CA ASN A 313 -14.83 -22.21 59.46
C ASN A 313 -14.15 -22.01 58.10
N ASN A 314 -13.75 -20.87 57.74
CA ASN A 314 -12.62 -20.01 58.16
C ASN A 314 -11.24 -20.61 57.89
N SER A 315 -10.47 -19.80 57.30
CA SER A 315 -8.99 -19.69 57.22
C SER A 315 -8.39 -20.05 55.86
N SER A 316 -7.47 -19.41 55.33
CA SER A 316 -6.60 -18.25 55.65
C SER A 316 -5.62 -18.08 54.54
N TRP A 317 -5.32 -16.88 54.25
CA TRP A 317 -4.19 -16.30 53.51
C TRP A 317 -2.87 -17.06 53.67
N LYS A 318 -2.09 -17.20 52.56
CA LYS A 318 -0.65 -16.99 52.58
C LYS A 318 -0.16 -16.34 51.31
N LYS A 319 0.40 -15.14 51.48
CA LYS A 319 1.44 -14.51 50.68
C LYS A 319 2.73 -15.29 50.94
N ASP A 320 3.51 -15.50 49.90
CA ASP A 320 4.94 -15.62 50.04
C ASP A 320 5.64 -14.71 49.00
N ASP A 321 6.20 -13.65 49.56
CA ASP A 321 7.30 -12.85 49.05
C ASP A 321 8.56 -13.69 48.98
N HIS A 322 9.33 -13.65 47.90
CA HIS A 322 10.77 -13.79 47.97
C HIS A 322 11.47 -12.87 46.99
N SER A 323 12.04 -11.87 47.63
CA SER A 323 13.08 -10.94 47.25
C SER A 323 14.40 -11.61 46.88
N SER A 324 15.04 -11.01 45.84
CA SER A 324 16.47 -10.74 45.70
C SER A 324 17.50 -11.85 45.85
N THR A 325 18.42 -11.94 44.92
CA THR A 325 19.85 -11.59 45.22
C THR A 325 20.70 -11.61 43.94
N PHE A 326 21.33 -10.51 43.69
CA PHE A 326 22.55 -10.43 42.82
C PHE A 326 23.76 -11.00 43.55
N PRO A 327 24.72 -11.63 42.90
CA PRO A 327 26.07 -11.68 43.39
C PRO A 327 26.96 -10.65 42.65
N LYS A 328 27.67 -9.89 43.47
CA LYS A 328 28.81 -9.05 43.13
C LYS A 328 30.10 -9.85 42.98
N THR A 329 30.90 -9.38 42.03
CA THR A 329 32.39 -9.29 42.04
C THR A 329 33.25 -10.49 42.44
N GLY A 330 34.19 -10.78 41.57
CA GLY A 330 35.37 -11.52 41.88
C GLY A 330 36.31 -11.77 40.71
N GLN A 331 37.36 -11.02 40.70
CA GLN A 331 38.74 -11.30 40.33
C GLN A 331 39.21 -11.11 38.88
N VAL A 332 40.08 -10.14 38.80
CA VAL A 332 41.09 -9.87 37.80
C VAL A 332 42.16 -10.97 37.94
N ASP A 333 42.47 -11.68 36.86
CA ASP A 333 43.71 -12.43 36.72
C ASP A 333 44.44 -12.06 35.42
N GLU A 334 45.70 -11.98 35.60
CA GLU A 334 46.83 -11.44 34.88
C GLU A 334 46.98 -11.81 33.39
N ILE A 335 47.40 -10.80 32.66
CA ILE A 335 48.33 -10.67 31.56
C ILE A 335 48.93 -12.00 31.04
N GLY A 336 48.41 -12.45 29.90
CA GLY A 336 49.01 -13.40 29.01
C GLY A 336 49.53 -12.68 27.74
N GLU A 337 50.80 -12.89 27.43
CA GLU A 337 51.59 -12.29 26.36
C GLU A 337 50.86 -12.13 25.03
N THR A 338 50.94 -10.93 24.48
CA THR A 338 50.54 -10.55 23.12
C THR A 338 51.37 -11.30 22.09
N GLN A 339 50.76 -12.23 21.38
CA GLN A 339 51.23 -12.61 20.05
C GLN A 339 51.02 -11.44 19.07
N PRO A 340 51.94 -11.21 18.11
CA PRO A 340 51.80 -10.13 17.13
C PRO A 340 50.54 -10.40 16.32
N ALA A 341 49.62 -9.41 16.29
CA ALA A 341 48.44 -9.42 15.45
C ALA A 341 48.87 -9.57 13.98
N GLU A 342 48.36 -10.58 13.30
CA GLU A 342 48.38 -10.64 11.84
C GLU A 342 47.88 -9.30 11.27
N PRO A 343 48.43 -8.81 10.15
CA PRO A 343 48.01 -7.55 9.56
C PRO A 343 46.51 -7.61 9.26
N GLN A 344 45.72 -6.83 9.99
CA GLN A 344 44.29 -6.69 9.74
C GLN A 344 44.10 -6.20 8.31
N GLU A 345 43.45 -7.01 7.48
CA GLU A 345 43.12 -6.65 6.11
C GLU A 345 42.30 -5.35 6.12
N GLU A 346 42.86 -4.27 5.55
CA GLU A 346 42.15 -3.00 5.45
C GLU A 346 41.01 -3.12 4.44
N LEU A 347 39.78 -3.13 4.93
CA LEU A 347 38.54 -3.20 4.14
C LEU A 347 38.02 -1.80 3.82
N ARG A 348 37.29 -1.69 2.69
CA ARG A 348 36.60 -0.47 2.29
C ARG A 348 35.24 -0.78 1.68
N ILE A 349 34.33 0.15 1.79
CA ILE A 349 33.05 0.17 1.08
C ILE A 349 33.20 1.07 -0.13
N VAL A 350 32.77 0.60 -1.31
CA VAL A 350 32.84 1.35 -2.56
C VAL A 350 31.41 1.54 -3.09
N GLY A 351 31.02 2.77 -3.37
CA GLY A 351 29.76 3.06 -4.04
C GLY A 351 29.79 2.56 -5.48
N VAL A 352 28.88 1.65 -5.82
CA VAL A 352 28.75 1.06 -7.17
C VAL A 352 27.85 1.94 -8.03
N ASN A 353 26.71 2.36 -7.49
CA ASN A 353 25.78 3.29 -8.13
C ASN A 353 25.14 4.23 -7.11
N GLY A 354 24.37 5.21 -7.59
CA GLY A 354 23.66 6.19 -6.77
C GLY A 354 24.55 7.36 -6.31
N HIS A 355 24.15 8.02 -5.23
CA HIS A 355 24.75 9.26 -4.73
C HIS A 355 26.26 9.13 -4.45
N PHE A 356 26.70 7.96 -4.03
CA PHE A 356 28.11 7.68 -3.70
C PHE A 356 28.86 6.89 -4.79
N ALA A 357 28.33 6.81 -6.02
CA ALA A 357 28.97 6.09 -7.11
C ALA A 357 30.44 6.49 -7.29
N GLY A 358 31.37 5.51 -7.35
CA GLY A 358 32.80 5.70 -7.49
C GLY A 358 33.53 6.17 -6.23
N ARG A 359 32.83 6.56 -5.16
CA ARG A 359 33.47 6.93 -3.88
C ARG A 359 33.88 5.70 -3.07
N ARG A 360 34.98 5.85 -2.31
CA ARG A 360 35.57 4.78 -1.49
C ARG A 360 35.64 5.23 -0.04
N PHE A 361 35.20 4.39 0.88
CA PHE A 361 35.12 4.68 2.31
C PHE A 361 35.86 3.59 3.07
N ALA A 362 36.91 3.96 3.83
CA ALA A 362 37.63 3.00 4.66
C ALA A 362 36.72 2.44 5.76
N LEU A 363 36.72 1.13 5.95
CA LEU A 363 35.98 0.47 7.02
C LEU A 363 36.91 0.20 8.19
N THR A 364 37.07 1.19 9.07
CA THR A 364 37.97 1.11 10.23
C THR A 364 37.29 0.69 11.54
N GLY A 365 35.99 0.43 11.48
CA GLY A 365 35.17 0.07 12.62
C GLY A 365 33.70 -0.05 12.23
N THR A 366 32.91 0.97 12.52
CA THR A 366 31.47 1.05 12.19
C THR A 366 31.25 2.15 11.18
N LEU A 367 30.43 1.88 10.17
CA LEU A 367 30.00 2.83 9.15
C LEU A 367 28.49 2.78 9.04
N ARG A 368 27.80 3.84 9.44
CA ARG A 368 26.34 3.99 9.36
C ARG A 368 25.94 4.76 8.12
N LEU A 369 24.87 4.33 7.47
CA LEU A 369 24.35 4.91 6.23
C LEU A 369 22.90 5.33 6.43
N GLY A 370 22.57 6.56 6.02
CA GLY A 370 21.22 7.11 6.12
C GLY A 370 21.14 8.59 5.78
N ARG A 371 19.95 9.20 5.94
CA ARG A 371 19.73 10.61 5.58
C ARG A 371 19.91 11.61 6.72
N LEU A 372 19.89 11.15 7.98
CA LEU A 372 20.05 12.05 9.15
C LEU A 372 21.52 12.35 9.39
N PRO A 373 21.98 13.63 9.28
CA PRO A 373 23.40 13.98 9.39
C PRO A 373 24.03 13.61 10.73
N ASP A 374 23.29 13.76 11.82
CA ASP A 374 23.81 13.56 13.18
C ASP A 374 23.88 12.07 13.60
N GLN A 375 23.38 11.16 12.77
CA GLN A 375 23.25 9.75 13.12
C GLN A 375 23.96 8.79 12.14
N ASN A 376 24.51 9.31 11.04
CA ASN A 376 25.14 8.50 9.99
C ASN A 376 26.50 9.06 9.60
N ASP A 377 27.40 8.14 9.24
CA ASP A 377 28.75 8.46 8.72
C ASP A 377 28.70 8.77 7.21
N LEU A 378 27.83 8.04 6.46
CA LEU A 378 27.51 8.33 5.06
C LEU A 378 26.11 8.92 5.00
N VAL A 379 26.06 10.23 4.80
CA VAL A 379 24.81 10.99 4.79
C VAL A 379 24.36 11.20 3.36
N PHE A 380 23.20 10.65 3.04
CA PHE A 380 22.53 10.90 1.78
C PHE A 380 21.76 12.23 1.83
N PRO A 381 21.53 12.88 0.68
CA PRO A 381 20.59 13.98 0.58
C PRO A 381 19.23 13.63 1.22
N ALA A 382 18.59 14.63 1.80
CA ALA A 382 17.31 14.43 2.51
C ALA A 382 16.20 13.85 1.62
N ASP A 383 16.29 14.09 0.31
CA ASP A 383 15.39 13.66 -0.73
C ASP A 383 15.76 12.31 -1.38
N THR A 384 16.79 11.61 -0.89
CA THR A 384 17.20 10.31 -1.47
C THR A 384 16.15 9.25 -1.21
N THR A 385 15.46 8.87 -2.28
CA THR A 385 14.39 7.85 -2.25
C THR A 385 14.91 6.49 -1.84
N GLY A 386 14.13 5.78 -1.03
CA GLY A 386 14.46 4.43 -0.55
C GLY A 386 15.48 4.38 0.58
N VAL A 387 16.07 5.51 0.98
CA VAL A 387 17.01 5.57 2.10
C VAL A 387 16.36 6.16 3.34
N SER A 388 16.26 5.41 4.43
CA SER A 388 15.71 5.86 5.70
C SER A 388 16.64 6.86 6.41
N GLY A 389 16.12 7.61 7.40
CA GLY A 389 16.90 8.53 8.21
C GLY A 389 18.16 7.88 8.82
N VAL A 390 18.00 6.70 9.41
CA VAL A 390 19.06 5.75 9.77
C VAL A 390 18.70 4.44 9.08
N HIS A 391 19.51 3.99 8.11
CA HIS A 391 19.10 2.88 7.23
C HIS A 391 19.78 1.58 7.62
N CYS A 392 21.09 1.53 7.51
CA CYS A 392 21.87 0.33 7.84
C CYS A 392 23.23 0.69 8.44
N VAL A 393 23.91 -0.31 8.95
CA VAL A 393 25.26 -0.21 9.49
C VAL A 393 26.14 -1.34 8.98
N VAL A 394 27.34 -1.00 8.53
CA VAL A 394 28.41 -1.96 8.24
C VAL A 394 29.40 -1.91 9.38
N ARG A 395 29.76 -3.07 9.94
CA ARG A 395 30.74 -3.18 11.03
C ARG A 395 31.87 -4.09 10.63
N LEU A 396 33.11 -3.63 10.90
CA LEU A 396 34.31 -4.47 10.86
C LEU A 396 34.28 -5.41 12.07
N THR A 397 34.59 -6.69 11.86
CA THR A 397 34.68 -7.72 12.89
C THR A 397 36.02 -8.48 12.72
N SER A 398 36.42 -9.25 13.70
CA SER A 398 37.62 -10.10 13.61
C SER A 398 37.56 -11.13 12.49
N GLY A 399 36.43 -11.45 11.94
CA GLY A 399 36.22 -12.42 10.86
C GLY A 399 35.78 -11.79 9.50
N GLY A 400 35.89 -10.44 9.32
CA GLY A 400 35.49 -9.76 8.10
C GLY A 400 34.59 -8.57 8.39
N ALA A 401 33.44 -8.48 7.72
CA ALA A 401 32.44 -7.42 7.93
C ALA A 401 31.03 -7.99 8.16
N THR A 402 30.17 -7.23 8.83
CA THR A 402 28.74 -7.51 8.96
C THR A 402 27.93 -6.33 8.50
N LEU A 403 26.78 -6.59 7.88
CA LEU A 403 25.78 -5.64 7.47
C LEU A 403 24.53 -5.85 8.32
N THR A 404 23.95 -4.78 8.86
CA THR A 404 22.72 -4.83 9.65
C THR A 404 21.78 -3.75 9.18
N ASP A 405 20.58 -4.13 8.78
CA ASP A 405 19.47 -3.20 8.55
C ASP A 405 18.95 -2.67 9.89
N LEU A 406 18.82 -1.37 10.05
CA LEU A 406 18.43 -0.74 11.32
C LEU A 406 16.92 -0.49 11.42
N GLY A 407 16.11 -1.29 10.72
CA GLY A 407 14.66 -1.12 10.64
C GLY A 407 14.28 -0.11 9.57
N SER A 408 14.98 -0.13 8.44
CA SER A 408 14.71 0.77 7.33
C SER A 408 13.35 0.48 6.70
N SER A 409 12.69 1.53 6.18
CA SER A 409 11.34 1.41 5.60
C SER A 409 11.30 0.50 4.37
N PHE A 410 12.35 0.52 3.55
CA PHE A 410 12.42 -0.25 2.30
C PHE A 410 13.38 -1.45 2.38
N GLY A 411 14.12 -1.59 3.46
CA GLY A 411 15.04 -2.69 3.69
C GLY A 411 16.41 -2.52 3.05
N THR A 412 17.33 -3.41 3.45
CA THR A 412 18.70 -3.52 2.91
C THR A 412 18.83 -4.87 2.20
N PHE A 413 19.37 -4.87 0.99
CA PHE A 413 19.49 -6.05 0.13
C PHE A 413 20.95 -6.47 -0.02
N LEU A 414 21.22 -7.77 0.05
CA LEU A 414 22.53 -8.35 -0.16
C LEU A 414 22.56 -9.09 -1.50
N ASN A 415 23.55 -8.81 -2.35
CA ASN A 415 23.77 -9.45 -3.66
C ASN A 415 22.52 -9.41 -4.56
N GLY A 416 21.88 -8.25 -4.62
CA GLY A 416 20.83 -7.91 -5.56
C GLY A 416 19.40 -8.26 -5.12
N GLN A 417 19.16 -9.44 -4.55
CA GLN A 417 17.76 -9.89 -4.31
C GLN A 417 17.49 -10.39 -2.88
N ASN A 418 18.54 -10.56 -2.06
CA ASN A 418 18.36 -11.11 -0.73
C ASN A 418 18.18 -10.00 0.30
N LYS A 419 16.93 -9.66 0.65
CA LYS A 419 16.66 -8.75 1.76
C LYS A 419 17.18 -9.38 3.05
N ILE A 420 17.99 -8.63 3.79
CA ILE A 420 18.48 -9.10 5.08
C ILE A 420 17.44 -8.85 6.18
N PRO A 421 17.36 -9.74 7.19
CA PRO A 421 16.44 -9.53 8.31
C PRO A 421 16.76 -8.23 9.05
N PRO A 422 15.76 -7.39 9.39
CA PRO A 422 16.00 -6.17 10.15
C PRO A 422 16.54 -6.50 11.54
N GLN A 423 17.41 -5.62 12.06
CA GLN A 423 18.06 -5.70 13.39
C GLN A 423 18.94 -6.95 13.60
N GLN A 424 19.23 -7.73 12.56
CA GLN A 424 20.09 -8.91 12.64
C GLN A 424 21.37 -8.73 11.83
N PRO A 425 22.57 -8.92 12.43
CA PRO A 425 23.83 -8.86 11.70
C PRO A 425 23.92 -9.98 10.66
N THR A 426 24.12 -9.62 9.41
CA THR A 426 24.33 -10.54 8.28
C THR A 426 25.79 -10.46 7.83
N SER A 427 26.44 -11.60 7.58
CA SER A 427 27.84 -11.63 7.13
C SER A 427 27.97 -10.98 5.76
N LEU A 428 28.91 -10.05 5.62
CA LEU A 428 29.28 -9.38 4.37
C LEU A 428 30.67 -9.81 3.95
N LYS A 429 30.77 -10.48 2.82
CA LYS A 429 32.03 -11.05 2.28
C LYS A 429 32.67 -10.12 1.26
N LEU A 430 33.98 -10.27 1.04
CA LEU A 430 34.68 -9.55 -0.04
C LEU A 430 34.00 -9.81 -1.38
N GLY A 431 33.75 -8.73 -2.11
CA GLY A 431 33.04 -8.76 -3.40
C GLY A 431 31.54 -8.72 -3.30
N ASP A 432 30.96 -8.96 -2.11
CA ASP A 432 29.51 -8.82 -1.91
C ASP A 432 29.09 -7.38 -2.16
N THR A 433 27.91 -7.25 -2.75
CA THR A 433 27.23 -5.97 -2.93
C THR A 433 26.02 -5.86 -1.99
N PHE A 434 25.76 -4.67 -1.50
CA PHE A 434 24.51 -4.40 -0.79
C PHE A 434 23.89 -3.11 -1.28
N ALA A 435 22.56 -3.07 -1.25
CA ALA A 435 21.79 -1.94 -1.72
C ALA A 435 20.80 -1.47 -0.65
N LEU A 436 20.57 -0.15 -0.59
CA LEU A 436 19.63 0.49 0.31
C LEU A 436 18.31 0.74 -0.43
N GLY A 437 17.21 0.19 0.08
CA GLY A 437 15.87 0.41 -0.42
C GLY A 437 15.65 -0.03 -1.86
N SER A 438 15.95 0.84 -2.81
CA SER A 438 16.03 0.51 -4.23
C SER A 438 17.49 0.17 -4.59
N GLN A 439 17.71 -0.64 -5.63
CA GLN A 439 19.07 -0.99 -6.08
C GLN A 439 19.88 0.23 -6.60
N ARG A 440 19.32 1.44 -6.59
CA ARG A 440 19.96 2.69 -7.01
C ARG A 440 21.06 3.17 -6.07
N GLN A 441 21.08 2.72 -4.81
CA GLN A 441 22.09 3.08 -3.83
C GLN A 441 22.86 1.81 -3.43
N THR A 442 23.76 1.36 -4.30
CA THR A 442 24.48 0.09 -4.17
C THR A 442 25.94 0.31 -3.81
N PHE A 443 26.43 -0.52 -2.91
CA PHE A 443 27.80 -0.53 -2.41
C PHE A 443 28.42 -1.92 -2.55
N ARG A 444 29.75 -1.99 -2.53
CA ARG A 444 30.51 -3.24 -2.54
C ARG A 444 31.60 -3.23 -1.49
N LEU A 445 31.81 -4.36 -0.84
CA LEU A 445 32.94 -4.56 0.08
C LEU A 445 34.19 -4.98 -0.71
N GLU A 446 35.27 -4.22 -0.57
CA GLU A 446 36.56 -4.46 -1.24
C GLU A 446 37.71 -4.40 -0.25
N ARG A 447 38.89 -4.97 -0.66
CA ARG A 447 40.15 -4.70 0.00
C ARG A 447 40.70 -3.33 -0.40
N LYS A 448 41.41 -2.66 0.50
CA LYS A 448 42.00 -1.33 0.23
C LYS A 448 43.08 -1.38 -0.88
N ASN A 449 43.73 -2.51 -1.11
CA ASN A 449 44.81 -2.68 -2.07
C ASN A 449 44.44 -3.49 -3.30
N GLY A 450 43.18 -3.39 -3.74
CA GLY A 450 42.68 -3.95 -4.99
C GLY A 450 42.57 -2.90 -6.08
#